data_3ce27e3d48ac90d5f3e206fc11301b4b
#
_entry.id   3ce27e3d48ac90d5f3e206fc11301b4b
#
_cell.length_a   1.000
_cell.length_b   1.000
_cell.length_c   1.000
_cell.angle_alpha   90.00
_cell.angle_beta   90.00
_cell.angle_gamma   90.00
#
_symmetry.space_group_name_H-M   'P 1'
#
loop_
_entity.id
_entity.type
_entity.pdbx_description
1 polymer ?
#
loop_
_entity_poly.entity_id
_entity_poly.type
_entity_poly.pdbx_seq_one_letter_code
_entity_poly.pdbx_strand_id
1 'polypeptide(L)'
;MSRKNLIYNFKAIDKGSMALTQIVGLQTDVSPFDTVTYDIHWDSGAFTDGAVVIEHSKDGLTWTVLDFGAPILITPEQGSHQLIITEVGFKFLRPTYNRSSVSAVGNITISIFCTNKGC
;
A
#
# COMPACT_ATOMS: atom_id res chain seq x y z
N MET A 1 17.87 28.66 10.14
CA MET A 1 16.68 28.43 9.35
C MET A 1 16.14 27.02 9.61
N SER A 2 14.91 26.96 9.91
CA SER A 2 14.32 25.63 10.11
C SER A 2 14.03 24.99 8.77
N ARG A 3 14.16 23.71 8.74
CA ARG A 3 13.82 22.91 7.60
C ARG A 3 12.54 22.17 7.88
N LYS A 4 11.64 22.18 6.93
CA LYS A 4 10.38 21.50 7.08
C LYS A 4 10.45 20.12 6.45
N ASN A 5 9.91 19.14 7.15
CA ASN A 5 9.68 17.84 6.56
C ASN A 5 8.50 17.96 5.61
N LEU A 6 8.66 17.41 4.44
CA LEU A 6 7.57 17.30 3.49
C LEU A 6 6.74 16.07 3.88
N ILE A 7 5.46 16.27 4.10
CA ILE A 7 4.55 15.22 4.56
C ILE A 7 3.37 15.12 3.61
N TYR A 8 3.04 13.92 3.22
CA TYR A 8 1.92 13.65 2.34
C TYR A 8 1.18 12.42 2.84
N ASN A 9 -0.13 12.50 2.94
CA ASN A 9 -0.95 11.45 3.51
C ASN A 9 -2.29 11.38 2.80
N PHE A 10 -2.66 10.19 2.31
CA PHE A 10 -4.00 9.98 1.75
C PHE A 10 -4.30 8.48 1.73
N LYS A 11 -5.54 8.15 1.40
CA LYS A 11 -5.98 6.76 1.29
C LYS A 11 -5.88 6.30 -0.16
N ALA A 12 -4.99 5.36 -0.43
CA ALA A 12 -4.84 4.77 -1.77
C ALA A 12 -5.97 3.81 -2.07
N ILE A 13 -6.47 3.10 -1.05
CA ILE A 13 -7.68 2.29 -1.12
C ILE A 13 -8.51 2.66 0.11
N ASP A 14 -9.75 3.10 -0.09
CA ASP A 14 -10.64 3.50 1.00
C ASP A 14 -11.84 2.57 1.04
N LYS A 15 -11.88 1.70 2.04
CA LYS A 15 -12.95 0.73 2.28
C LYS A 15 -13.27 -0.09 1.02
N GLY A 16 -12.21 -0.56 0.36
CA GLY A 16 -12.38 -1.43 -0.81
C GLY A 16 -12.90 -2.80 -0.41
N SER A 17 -13.80 -3.37 -1.20
CA SER A 17 -14.36 -4.67 -0.90
C SER A 17 -13.37 -5.78 -1.23
N MET A 18 -13.03 -6.59 -0.23
CA MET A 18 -12.15 -7.74 -0.42
C MET A 18 -12.82 -8.90 -1.15
N ALA A 19 -14.11 -8.78 -1.44
CA ALA A 19 -14.81 -9.73 -2.32
C ALA A 19 -14.48 -9.52 -3.79
N LEU A 20 -13.89 -8.39 -4.15
CA LEU A 20 -13.41 -8.14 -5.51
C LEU A 20 -12.17 -8.97 -5.79
N THR A 21 -12.03 -9.41 -7.04
CA THR A 21 -10.86 -10.20 -7.46
C THR A 21 -9.56 -9.42 -7.24
N GLN A 22 -9.60 -8.12 -7.53
CA GLN A 22 -8.43 -7.26 -7.40
C GLN A 22 -8.87 -5.83 -7.14
N ILE A 23 -8.12 -5.12 -6.32
CA ILE A 23 -8.28 -3.69 -6.13
C ILE A 23 -6.93 -3.05 -6.41
N VAL A 24 -6.88 -2.22 -7.44
CA VAL A 24 -5.67 -1.45 -7.76
C VAL A 24 -5.80 -0.10 -7.08
N GLY A 25 -4.91 0.17 -6.14
CA GLY A 25 -4.92 1.44 -5.42
C GLY A 25 -4.45 2.61 -6.28
N LEU A 26 -4.69 3.81 -5.77
CA LEU A 26 -4.25 5.02 -6.44
C LEU A 26 -2.73 5.10 -6.45
N GLN A 27 -2.18 5.54 -7.56
CA GLN A 27 -0.73 5.75 -7.66
C GLN A 27 -0.33 7.04 -6.96
N THR A 28 0.88 7.07 -6.44
CA THR A 28 1.44 8.22 -5.76
C THR A 28 2.81 8.54 -6.35
N ASP A 29 3.03 9.81 -6.68
CA ASP A 29 4.36 10.27 -7.06
C ASP A 29 5.18 10.39 -5.77
N VAL A 30 6.13 9.48 -5.59
CA VAL A 30 6.96 9.42 -4.38
C VAL A 30 8.36 9.98 -4.60
N SER A 31 8.61 10.55 -5.78
CA SER A 31 9.95 11.05 -6.10
C SER A 31 10.48 12.12 -5.14
N PRO A 32 9.65 13.00 -4.54
CA PRO A 32 10.16 13.99 -3.59
C PRO A 32 10.34 13.44 -2.17
N PHE A 33 10.02 12.17 -1.92
CA PHE A 33 10.05 11.61 -0.57
C PHE A 33 11.18 10.59 -0.44
N ASP A 34 11.70 10.44 0.77
CA ASP A 34 12.71 9.43 1.06
C ASP A 34 12.17 8.26 1.88
N THR A 35 11.00 8.41 2.49
CA THR A 35 10.34 7.34 3.25
C THR A 35 8.87 7.30 2.91
N VAL A 36 8.37 6.10 2.62
CA VAL A 36 6.96 5.85 2.34
C VAL A 36 6.48 4.76 3.28
N THR A 37 5.37 5.02 3.97
CA THR A 37 4.75 4.04 4.86
C THR A 37 3.35 3.73 4.35
N TYR A 38 3.06 2.45 4.17
CA TYR A 38 1.70 1.99 3.88
C TYR A 38 1.11 1.41 5.16
N ASP A 39 -0.01 1.99 5.60
CA ASP A 39 -0.82 1.45 6.68
C ASP A 39 -1.97 0.67 6.07
N ILE A 40 -2.00 -0.62 6.31
CA ILE A 40 -2.98 -1.52 5.73
C ILE A 40 -3.88 -2.01 6.86
N HIS A 41 -5.17 -1.74 6.75
CA HIS A 41 -6.17 -2.16 7.74
C HIS A 41 -7.29 -2.90 7.03
N TRP A 42 -7.73 -4.01 7.63
CA TRP A 42 -8.85 -4.77 7.09
C TRP A 42 -9.73 -5.30 8.21
N ASP A 43 -10.96 -5.65 7.84
CA ASP A 43 -11.88 -6.24 8.79
C ASP A 43 -11.38 -7.62 9.20
N SER A 44 -11.11 -7.79 10.49
CA SER A 44 -10.67 -9.07 11.03
C SER A 44 -11.88 -9.90 11.46
N GLY A 45 -11.68 -11.21 11.58
CA GLY A 45 -12.72 -12.12 12.04
C GLY A 45 -13.71 -12.55 10.98
N ALA A 46 -13.75 -11.86 9.84
CA ALA A 46 -14.52 -12.31 8.69
C ALA A 46 -13.68 -13.29 7.87
N PHE A 47 -14.25 -13.80 6.80
CA PHE A 47 -13.51 -14.68 5.91
C PHE A 47 -12.65 -13.80 4.98
N THR A 48 -11.48 -13.44 5.46
CA THR A 48 -10.57 -12.58 4.72
C THR A 48 -9.42 -13.43 4.19
N ASP A 49 -9.09 -13.24 2.92
CA ASP A 49 -8.02 -14.01 2.29
C ASP A 49 -7.51 -13.25 1.10
N GLY A 50 -6.21 -13.17 0.96
CA GLY A 50 -5.59 -12.46 -0.14
C GLY A 50 -4.22 -11.94 0.22
N ALA A 51 -3.71 -11.08 -0.64
CA ALA A 51 -2.41 -10.49 -0.46
C ALA A 51 -2.40 -9.06 -1.00
N VAL A 52 -1.55 -8.23 -0.41
CA VAL A 52 -1.26 -6.90 -0.91
C VAL A 52 0.17 -6.90 -1.46
N VAL A 53 0.32 -6.38 -2.67
CA VAL A 53 1.63 -6.16 -3.26
C VAL A 53 1.78 -4.67 -3.54
N ILE A 54 3.01 -4.19 -3.51
CA ILE A 54 3.33 -2.82 -3.86
C ILE A 54 3.98 -2.85 -5.24
N GLU A 55 3.49 -2.02 -6.14
CA GLU A 55 4.02 -1.92 -7.49
C GLU A 55 4.70 -0.57 -7.68
N HIS A 56 5.75 -0.55 -8.48
CA HIS A 56 6.47 0.68 -8.81
C HIS A 56 6.49 0.92 -10.31
N SER A 57 6.64 2.17 -10.68
CA SER A 57 6.70 2.57 -12.09
C SER A 57 7.55 3.82 -12.24
N LYS A 58 8.15 3.97 -13.41
CA LYS A 58 8.88 5.18 -13.81
C LYS A 58 7.97 6.19 -14.50
N ASP A 59 6.95 5.71 -15.18
CA ASP A 59 6.11 6.54 -16.07
C ASP A 59 4.64 6.56 -15.68
N GLY A 60 4.25 5.75 -14.70
CA GLY A 60 2.84 5.64 -14.29
C GLY A 60 2.01 4.74 -15.21
N LEU A 61 2.63 4.11 -16.19
CA LEU A 61 1.93 3.29 -17.19
C LEU A 61 2.36 1.82 -17.10
N THR A 62 3.65 1.57 -16.94
CA THR A 62 4.19 0.21 -16.83
C THR A 62 4.56 -0.07 -15.39
N TRP A 63 3.99 -1.13 -14.81
CA TRP A 63 4.11 -1.43 -13.38
C TRP A 63 4.81 -2.76 -13.14
N THR A 64 5.68 -2.77 -12.14
CA THR A 64 6.42 -3.96 -11.72
C THR A 64 6.24 -4.13 -10.22
N VAL A 65 6.01 -5.37 -9.78
CA VAL A 65 5.89 -5.66 -8.35
C VAL A 65 7.21 -5.39 -7.65
N LEU A 66 7.16 -4.63 -6.56
CA LEU A 66 8.31 -4.38 -5.72
C LEU A 66 8.53 -5.61 -4.83
N ASP A 67 9.69 -6.20 -4.92
CA ASP A 67 10.00 -7.46 -4.25
C ASP A 67 10.54 -7.20 -2.85
N PHE A 68 9.79 -7.66 -1.84
CA PHE A 68 10.21 -7.65 -0.44
C PHE A 68 10.51 -9.05 0.07
N GLY A 69 10.60 -10.03 -0.82
CA GLY A 69 10.81 -11.43 -0.46
C GLY A 69 9.51 -12.22 -0.29
N ALA A 70 8.44 -11.58 0.15
CA ALA A 70 7.14 -12.22 0.33
C ALA A 70 6.02 -11.20 0.24
N PRO A 71 4.84 -11.57 -0.27
CA PRO A 71 3.69 -10.69 -0.26
C PRO A 71 3.16 -10.47 1.16
N ILE A 72 2.44 -9.38 1.35
CA ILE A 72 1.76 -9.09 2.61
C ILE A 72 0.45 -9.86 2.62
N LEU A 73 0.35 -10.87 3.47
CA LEU A 73 -0.83 -11.73 3.52
C LEU A 73 -1.93 -11.11 4.39
N ILE A 74 -3.14 -11.15 3.88
CA ILE A 74 -4.34 -10.74 4.59
C ILE A 74 -4.91 -11.97 5.27
N THR A 75 -4.94 -11.96 6.60
CA THR A 75 -5.38 -13.12 7.37
C THR A 75 -6.48 -12.72 8.34
N PRO A 76 -7.37 -13.67 8.73
CA PRO A 76 -8.42 -13.34 9.70
C PRO A 76 -7.90 -13.07 11.11
N GLU A 77 -6.71 -13.52 11.45
CA GLU A 77 -6.13 -13.33 12.79
C GLU A 77 -5.60 -11.93 13.01
N GLN A 78 -5.21 -11.24 11.95
CA GLN A 78 -4.67 -9.89 12.01
C GLN A 78 -5.64 -8.92 11.35
N GLY A 79 -5.64 -7.70 11.80
CA GLY A 79 -6.48 -6.65 11.20
C GLY A 79 -5.67 -5.53 10.58
N SER A 80 -4.35 -5.61 10.67
CA SER A 80 -3.52 -4.52 10.15
C SER A 80 -2.09 -4.98 9.89
N HIS A 81 -1.42 -4.22 9.02
CA HIS A 81 -0.01 -4.40 8.73
C HIS A 81 0.56 -3.05 8.31
N GLN A 82 1.77 -2.76 8.74
CA GLN A 82 2.47 -1.54 8.34
C GLN A 82 3.72 -1.91 7.57
N LEU A 83 3.90 -1.29 6.41
CA LEU A 83 5.08 -1.48 5.57
C LEU A 83 5.80 -0.15 5.41
N ILE A 84 7.09 -0.13 5.73
CA ILE A 84 7.91 1.07 5.63
C ILE A 84 8.96 0.85 4.55
N ILE A 85 9.00 1.75 3.58
CA ILE A 85 9.97 1.73 2.49
C ILE A 85 10.89 2.93 2.68
N THR A 86 12.17 2.67 2.91
CA THR A 86 13.19 3.71 3.03
C THR A 86 14.03 3.75 1.76
N GLU A 87 14.72 4.84 1.56
CA GLU A 87 15.59 5.02 0.38
C GLU A 87 14.82 4.80 -0.92
N VAL A 88 13.67 5.50 -1.02
CA VAL A 88 12.78 5.34 -2.16
C VAL A 88 13.49 5.79 -3.44
N GLY A 89 13.68 4.85 -4.36
CA GLY A 89 14.33 5.12 -5.66
C GLY A 89 13.37 5.04 -6.83
N PHE A 90 12.07 5.12 -6.56
CA PHE A 90 11.04 4.99 -7.58
C PHE A 90 10.30 6.31 -7.76
N LYS A 91 9.72 6.51 -8.94
CA LYS A 91 8.90 7.69 -9.16
C LYS A 91 7.48 7.50 -8.66
N PHE A 92 6.87 6.37 -9.00
CA PHE A 92 5.48 6.08 -8.60
C PHE A 92 5.40 4.77 -7.86
N LEU A 93 4.53 4.75 -6.84
CA LEU A 93 4.15 3.53 -6.12
C LEU A 93 2.64 3.44 -6.06
N ARG A 94 2.13 2.23 -6.02
CA ARG A 94 0.72 1.96 -5.73
C ARG A 94 0.57 0.61 -5.03
N PRO A 95 -0.40 0.48 -4.11
CA PRO A 95 -0.71 -0.83 -3.53
C PRO A 95 -1.76 -1.52 -4.39
N THR A 96 -1.70 -2.85 -4.44
CA THR A 96 -2.70 -3.66 -5.14
C THR A 96 -3.09 -4.82 -4.25
N TYR A 97 -4.38 -4.97 -4.02
CA TYR A 97 -4.93 -6.11 -3.30
C TYR A 97 -5.37 -7.17 -4.30
N ASN A 98 -4.96 -8.42 -4.06
CA ASN A 98 -5.37 -9.57 -4.86
C ASN A 98 -6.06 -10.59 -3.96
N ARG A 99 -7.29 -10.95 -4.31
CA ARG A 99 -8.05 -11.94 -3.57
C ARG A 99 -7.53 -13.34 -3.86
N SER A 100 -7.45 -14.19 -2.83
CA SER A 100 -7.05 -15.59 -2.98
C SER A 100 -8.23 -16.54 -2.96
N SER A 101 -9.30 -16.19 -2.23
CA SER A 101 -10.47 -17.05 -2.06
C SER A 101 -11.72 -16.34 -2.54
N VAL A 102 -12.59 -17.08 -3.24
CA VAL A 102 -13.89 -16.55 -3.68
C VAL A 102 -14.82 -16.23 -2.51
N SER A 103 -14.50 -16.73 -1.32
CA SER A 103 -15.29 -16.48 -0.12
C SER A 103 -14.82 -15.29 0.68
N ALA A 104 -13.78 -14.58 0.23
CA ALA A 104 -13.26 -13.43 0.95
C ALA A 104 -14.33 -12.33 1.04
N VAL A 105 -14.50 -11.78 2.23
CA VAL A 105 -15.45 -10.71 2.52
C VAL A 105 -14.80 -9.71 3.46
N GLY A 106 -15.37 -8.50 3.52
CA GLY A 106 -14.89 -7.43 4.39
C GLY A 106 -14.32 -6.29 3.57
N ASN A 107 -13.80 -5.29 4.26
CA ASN A 107 -13.26 -4.10 3.63
C ASN A 107 -11.79 -3.93 3.98
N ILE A 108 -11.03 -3.39 3.05
CA ILE A 108 -9.62 -3.07 3.25
C ILE A 108 -9.42 -1.57 2.98
N THR A 109 -8.62 -0.94 3.84
CA THR A 109 -8.23 0.46 3.67
C THR A 109 -6.70 0.51 3.72
N ILE A 110 -6.11 1.11 2.70
CA ILE A 110 -4.67 1.29 2.62
C ILE A 110 -4.38 2.77 2.55
N SER A 111 -3.70 3.29 3.57
CA SER A 111 -3.27 4.68 3.64
C SER A 111 -1.78 4.75 3.32
N ILE A 112 -1.39 5.79 2.62
CA ILE A 112 0.01 6.07 2.34
C ILE A 112 0.44 7.31 3.10
N PHE A 113 1.60 7.25 3.71
CA PHE A 113 2.20 8.36 4.44
C PHE A 113 3.63 8.52 3.94
N CYS A 114 3.93 9.67 3.36
CA CYS A 114 5.22 9.94 2.77
C CYS A 114 5.90 11.07 3.51
N THR A 115 7.19 10.93 3.77
CA THR A 115 7.96 11.98 4.43
C THR A 115 9.26 12.23 3.68
N ASN A 116 9.69 13.49 3.74
CA ASN A 116 11.01 13.90 3.31
C ASN A 116 11.61 14.69 4.46
N LYS A 117 12.67 14.16 5.04
CA LYS A 117 13.26 14.79 6.20
C LYS A 117 14.08 16.03 5.87
N GLY A 118 14.38 16.24 4.64
CA GLY A 118 15.18 17.37 4.21
C GLY A 118 16.57 17.36 4.88
N CYS A 119 17.59 17.83 4.23
CA CYS A 119 18.93 17.77 4.83
C CYS A 119 19.69 19.07 4.75
#